data_c2fce891c760b11c85f77c134d2617d3
#
_entry.id   c2fce891c760b11c85f77c134d2617d3
#
_cell.length_a   1.000
_cell.length_b   1.000
_cell.length_c   1.000
_cell.angle_alpha   90.00
_cell.angle_beta   90.00
_cell.angle_gamma   90.00
#
_symmetry.space_group_name_H-M   'P 1'
#
loop_
_entity.id
_entity.type
_entity.pdbx_description
1 polymer ?
#
loop_
_entity_poly.entity_id
_entity_poly.type
_entity_poly.pdbx_seq_one_letter_code
_entity_poly.pdbx_strand_id
1 'polypeptide(L)'
;RKLDKLHLFDCLRANKAMAAWGLEARVPFLDKEFMDVAMRINPEAKMSKDGRIEKHILRKAFEHKLPKEVAWRQKEQFSDGVGYSWIDGLKEQAAARVDDLQLANAKFRFPYNTPETKEAYFYRCFFEEHYPLSGAAETVPGGKSVACSTPEALAWDESLRGIIDPSGRAVRSVHTASY
;
A
#
# COMPACT_ATOMS: atom_id res chain seq x y z
N ARG A 1 -6.28 -13.73 6.53
CA ARG A 1 -6.14 -12.48 7.30
C ARG A 1 -6.08 -11.23 6.40
N LYS A 2 -5.20 -11.17 5.36
CA LYS A 2 -5.12 -9.99 4.46
C LYS A 2 -6.36 -9.83 3.61
N LEU A 3 -6.86 -10.91 2.99
CA LEU A 3 -8.09 -10.89 2.20
C LEU A 3 -9.31 -10.48 3.04
N ASP A 4 -9.40 -11.01 4.24
CA ASP A 4 -10.46 -10.70 5.19
C ASP A 4 -10.56 -9.20 5.54
N LYS A 5 -9.40 -8.52 5.59
CA LYS A 5 -9.32 -7.09 5.91
C LYS A 5 -9.19 -6.17 4.69
N LEU A 6 -9.20 -6.70 3.49
CA LEU A 6 -8.93 -5.92 2.27
C LEU A 6 -9.95 -4.78 2.06
N HIS A 7 -11.19 -5.00 2.50
CA HIS A 7 -12.27 -4.02 2.45
C HIS A 7 -12.01 -2.77 3.31
N LEU A 8 -11.10 -2.83 4.30
CA LEU A 8 -10.74 -1.71 5.16
C LEU A 8 -9.62 -0.82 4.58
N PHE A 9 -8.96 -1.25 3.53
CA PHE A 9 -7.77 -0.60 2.97
C PHE A 9 -7.94 -0.26 1.49
N ASP A 10 -7.25 -0.95 0.61
CA ASP A 10 -7.20 -0.61 -0.81
C ASP A 10 -8.56 -0.64 -1.50
N CYS A 11 -9.40 -1.61 -1.19
CA CYS A 11 -10.75 -1.68 -1.75
C CYS A 11 -11.63 -0.54 -1.26
N LEU A 12 -11.51 -0.16 0.02
CA LEU A 12 -12.26 0.97 0.57
C LEU A 12 -11.87 2.28 -0.14
N ARG A 13 -10.56 2.53 -0.26
CA ARG A 13 -10.03 3.73 -0.92
C ARG A 13 -10.45 3.77 -2.39
N ALA A 14 -10.23 2.70 -3.13
CA ALA A 14 -10.58 2.62 -4.54
C ALA A 14 -12.09 2.84 -4.75
N ASN A 15 -12.92 2.16 -3.97
CA ASN A 15 -14.38 2.27 -4.08
C ASN A 15 -14.86 3.70 -3.79
N LYS A 16 -14.42 4.31 -2.69
CA LYS A 16 -14.83 5.68 -2.33
C LYS A 16 -14.35 6.71 -3.35
N ALA A 17 -13.11 6.62 -3.80
CA ALA A 17 -12.55 7.55 -4.77
C ALA A 17 -13.27 7.48 -6.12
N MET A 18 -13.60 6.29 -6.60
CA MET A 18 -14.27 6.11 -7.87
C MET A 18 -15.79 6.42 -7.78
N ALA A 19 -16.44 5.95 -6.71
CA ALA A 19 -17.88 6.18 -6.51
C ALA A 19 -18.23 7.67 -6.37
N ALA A 20 -17.34 8.48 -5.80
CA ALA A 20 -17.50 9.93 -5.74
C ALA A 20 -17.67 10.59 -7.12
N TRP A 21 -17.21 9.93 -8.18
CA TRP A 21 -17.30 10.39 -9.56
C TRP A 21 -18.18 9.52 -10.45
N GLY A 22 -19.03 8.69 -9.85
CA GLY A 22 -19.96 7.82 -10.57
C GLY A 22 -19.27 6.68 -11.35
N LEU A 23 -18.04 6.32 -10.98
CA LEU A 23 -17.28 5.24 -11.61
C LEU A 23 -17.39 3.96 -10.80
N GLU A 24 -17.45 2.83 -11.48
CA GLU A 24 -17.45 1.50 -10.89
C GLU A 24 -16.13 0.78 -11.17
N ALA A 25 -15.46 0.32 -10.12
CA ALA A 25 -14.24 -0.46 -10.25
C ALA A 25 -14.54 -1.93 -10.61
N ARG A 26 -13.79 -2.47 -11.53
CA ARG A 26 -13.74 -3.90 -11.82
C ARG A 26 -12.43 -4.48 -11.29
N VAL A 27 -12.55 -5.52 -10.48
CA VAL A 27 -11.43 -6.11 -9.72
C VAL A 27 -11.30 -7.62 -10.02
N PRO A 28 -10.81 -8.00 -11.21
CA PRO A 28 -10.81 -9.39 -11.66
C PRO A 28 -10.06 -10.34 -10.72
N PHE A 29 -9.06 -9.85 -9.98
CA PHE A 29 -8.33 -10.66 -8.99
C PHE A 29 -9.12 -10.94 -7.71
N LEU A 30 -10.29 -10.31 -7.52
CA LEU A 30 -11.21 -10.59 -6.41
C LEU A 30 -12.42 -11.41 -6.86
N ASP A 31 -12.45 -11.84 -8.11
CA ASP A 31 -13.40 -12.84 -8.57
C ASP A 31 -13.27 -14.13 -7.75
N LYS A 32 -14.40 -14.73 -7.38
CA LYS A 32 -14.42 -15.87 -6.46
C LYS A 32 -13.73 -17.11 -7.06
N GLU A 33 -13.95 -17.38 -8.33
CA GLU A 33 -13.32 -18.52 -9.01
C GLU A 33 -11.81 -18.31 -9.13
N PHE A 34 -11.39 -17.08 -9.49
CA PHE A 34 -9.98 -16.73 -9.54
C PHE A 34 -9.33 -16.87 -8.16
N MET A 35 -9.95 -16.36 -7.12
CA MET A 35 -9.41 -16.48 -5.75
C MET A 35 -9.32 -17.94 -5.31
N ASP A 36 -10.31 -18.74 -5.60
CA ASP A 36 -10.32 -20.16 -5.24
C ASP A 36 -9.17 -20.91 -5.92
N VAL A 37 -8.98 -20.72 -7.20
CA VAL A 37 -7.85 -21.29 -7.94
C VAL A 37 -6.52 -20.78 -7.36
N ALA A 38 -6.38 -19.49 -7.17
CA ALA A 38 -5.15 -18.88 -6.66
C ALA A 38 -4.79 -19.37 -5.26
N MET A 39 -5.78 -19.61 -4.40
CA MET A 39 -5.55 -20.09 -3.02
C MET A 39 -5.20 -21.59 -2.99
N ARG A 40 -5.63 -22.38 -3.96
CA ARG A 40 -5.27 -23.81 -4.07
C ARG A 40 -3.88 -24.05 -4.64
N ILE A 41 -3.27 -23.08 -5.31
CA ILE A 41 -1.90 -23.21 -5.81
C ILE A 41 -0.94 -23.33 -4.62
N ASN A 42 -0.01 -24.29 -4.69
CA ASN A 42 1.03 -24.44 -3.70
C ASN A 42 1.71 -23.09 -3.41
N PRO A 43 1.77 -22.65 -2.13
CA PRO A 43 2.43 -21.40 -1.76
C PRO A 43 3.84 -21.24 -2.29
N GLU A 44 4.63 -22.33 -2.33
CA GLU A 44 5.99 -22.30 -2.86
C GLU A 44 6.07 -21.86 -4.34
N ALA A 45 5.08 -22.21 -5.14
CA ALA A 45 5.01 -21.79 -6.54
C ALA A 45 4.71 -20.30 -6.71
N LYS A 46 4.21 -19.65 -5.65
CA LYS A 46 3.88 -18.21 -5.61
C LYS A 46 4.97 -17.36 -4.96
N MET A 47 5.97 -17.96 -4.34
CA MET A 47 7.04 -17.23 -3.68
C MET A 47 8.05 -16.68 -4.68
N SER A 48 8.56 -15.47 -4.34
CA SER A 48 9.71 -14.86 -5.01
C SER A 48 10.98 -15.45 -4.43
N LYS A 49 11.46 -16.52 -5.02
CA LYS A 49 12.69 -17.22 -4.63
C LYS A 49 13.37 -17.83 -5.86
N ASP A 50 14.61 -18.23 -5.76
CA ASP A 50 15.37 -18.90 -6.82
C ASP A 50 15.42 -18.08 -8.14
N GLY A 51 15.61 -16.76 -8.03
CA GLY A 51 15.65 -15.84 -9.16
C GLY A 51 14.27 -15.52 -9.78
N ARG A 52 13.19 -16.03 -9.21
CA ARG A 52 11.83 -15.71 -9.65
C ARG A 52 11.39 -14.38 -9.05
N ILE A 53 10.98 -13.47 -9.90
CA ILE A 53 10.36 -12.21 -9.48
C ILE A 53 8.92 -12.45 -8.97
N GLU A 54 8.36 -11.45 -8.30
CA GLU A 54 6.99 -11.51 -7.80
C GLU A 54 5.97 -11.78 -8.92
N LYS A 55 4.90 -12.48 -8.57
CA LYS A 55 3.84 -12.91 -9.50
C LYS A 55 4.34 -13.78 -10.66
N HIS A 56 5.46 -14.47 -10.52
CA HIS A 56 6.08 -15.26 -11.59
C HIS A 56 5.09 -16.19 -12.29
N ILE A 57 4.31 -16.95 -11.53
CA ILE A 57 3.33 -17.91 -12.10
C ILE A 57 2.28 -17.21 -12.97
N LEU A 58 1.80 -16.04 -12.55
CA LEU A 58 0.85 -15.25 -13.31
C LEU A 58 1.49 -14.69 -14.60
N ARG A 59 2.69 -14.14 -14.49
CA ARG A 59 3.46 -13.63 -15.63
C ARG A 59 3.72 -14.75 -16.66
N LYS A 60 4.12 -15.91 -16.19
CA LYS A 60 4.36 -17.07 -17.03
C LYS A 60 3.10 -17.53 -17.76
N ALA A 61 1.94 -17.53 -17.09
CA ALA A 61 0.68 -17.91 -17.70
C ALA A 61 0.25 -16.97 -18.84
N PHE A 62 0.64 -15.70 -18.79
CA PHE A 62 0.25 -14.69 -19.77
C PHE A 62 1.39 -14.16 -20.66
N GLU A 63 2.61 -14.71 -20.55
CA GLU A 63 3.77 -14.23 -21.31
C GLU A 63 3.59 -14.25 -22.83
N HIS A 64 2.77 -15.16 -23.34
CA HIS A 64 2.46 -15.26 -24.77
C HIS A 64 1.42 -14.24 -25.25
N LYS A 65 0.79 -13.51 -24.33
CA LYS A 65 -0.26 -12.53 -24.62
C LYS A 65 0.22 -11.08 -24.50
N LEU A 66 1.40 -10.87 -23.94
CA LEU A 66 1.95 -9.55 -23.67
C LEU A 66 3.36 -9.44 -24.25
N PRO A 67 3.80 -8.24 -24.68
CA PRO A 67 5.20 -8.00 -24.98
C PRO A 67 6.09 -8.35 -23.79
N LYS A 68 7.27 -8.88 -24.06
CA LYS A 68 8.18 -9.37 -23.01
C LYS A 68 8.53 -8.29 -21.99
N GLU A 69 8.81 -7.08 -22.47
CA GLU A 69 9.12 -5.90 -21.66
C GLU A 69 7.97 -5.47 -20.74
N VAL A 70 6.73 -5.81 -21.07
CA VAL A 70 5.56 -5.57 -20.21
C VAL A 70 5.34 -6.73 -19.25
N ALA A 71 5.37 -7.96 -19.76
CA ALA A 71 5.11 -9.17 -18.97
C ALA A 71 6.13 -9.34 -17.82
N TRP A 72 7.39 -8.98 -18.06
CA TRP A 72 8.50 -9.24 -17.14
C TRP A 72 9.11 -7.98 -16.53
N ARG A 73 8.45 -6.80 -16.72
CA ARG A 73 8.93 -5.57 -16.10
C ARG A 73 8.89 -5.68 -14.58
N GLN A 74 9.74 -4.91 -13.93
CA GLN A 74 9.72 -4.77 -12.48
C GLN A 74 8.34 -4.30 -12.00
N LYS A 75 7.87 -4.89 -10.90
CA LYS A 75 6.69 -4.39 -10.20
C LYS A 75 7.05 -3.10 -9.47
N GLU A 76 6.25 -2.10 -9.70
CA GLU A 76 6.24 -0.88 -8.91
C GLU A 76 4.95 -0.76 -8.14
N GLN A 77 4.98 -0.10 -7.00
CA GLN A 77 3.77 0.29 -6.32
C GLN A 77 3.12 1.46 -7.06
N PHE A 78 1.86 1.69 -6.80
CA PHE A 78 1.15 2.80 -7.42
C PHE A 78 1.79 4.16 -7.11
N SER A 79 2.25 4.34 -5.87
CA SER A 79 3.00 5.52 -5.44
C SER A 79 4.32 5.71 -6.19
N ASP A 80 5.02 4.62 -6.48
CA ASP A 80 6.30 4.66 -7.19
C ASP A 80 6.09 4.88 -8.69
N GLY A 81 5.01 4.34 -9.25
CA GLY A 81 4.65 4.47 -10.67
C GLY A 81 4.31 5.90 -11.11
N VAL A 82 3.96 6.80 -10.19
CA VAL A 82 3.79 8.23 -10.48
C VAL A 82 5.09 9.04 -10.34
N GLY A 83 6.17 8.39 -9.91
CA GLY A 83 7.50 8.98 -9.74
C GLY A 83 7.90 9.16 -8.27
N TYR A 84 9.15 8.83 -7.96
CA TYR A 84 9.68 8.92 -6.58
C TYR A 84 9.69 10.34 -6.03
N SER A 85 9.91 11.35 -6.89
CA SER A 85 9.86 12.76 -6.53
C SER A 85 8.51 13.23 -5.99
N TRP A 86 7.44 12.54 -6.35
CA TRP A 86 6.10 12.83 -5.84
C TRP A 86 5.98 12.58 -4.33
N ILE A 87 6.54 11.46 -3.86
CA ILE A 87 6.54 11.12 -2.43
C ILE A 87 7.32 12.15 -1.64
N ASP A 88 8.51 12.49 -2.11
CA ASP A 88 9.39 13.45 -1.44
C ASP A 88 8.78 14.86 -1.46
N GLY A 89 8.22 15.28 -2.59
CA GLY A 89 7.54 16.56 -2.72
C GLY A 89 6.32 16.70 -1.78
N LEU A 90 5.55 15.64 -1.57
CA LEU A 90 4.45 15.65 -0.60
C LEU A 90 4.95 15.76 0.84
N LYS A 91 6.04 15.08 1.19
CA LYS A 91 6.67 15.21 2.52
C LYS A 91 7.21 16.62 2.76
N GLU A 92 7.89 17.20 1.78
CA GLU A 92 8.38 18.57 1.84
C GLU A 92 7.24 19.58 2.00
N GLN A 93 6.16 19.41 1.22
CA GLN A 93 4.99 20.27 1.33
C GLN A 93 4.33 20.16 2.71
N ALA A 94 4.21 18.96 3.24
CA ALA A 94 3.68 18.77 4.59
C ALA A 94 4.58 19.39 5.66
N ALA A 95 5.91 19.23 5.53
CA ALA A 95 6.88 19.82 6.44
C ALA A 95 6.84 21.35 6.43
N ALA A 96 6.57 21.97 5.28
CA ALA A 96 6.43 23.42 5.14
C ALA A 96 5.12 23.97 5.75
N ARG A 97 4.07 23.14 5.86
CA ARG A 97 2.74 23.57 6.32
C ARG A 97 2.41 23.18 7.77
N VAL A 98 3.14 22.23 8.31
CA VAL A 98 2.93 21.74 9.69
C VAL A 98 4.18 22.02 10.49
N ASP A 99 4.08 22.88 11.48
CA ASP A 99 5.17 23.18 12.39
C ASP A 99 5.32 22.11 13.51
N ASP A 100 6.42 22.18 14.24
CA ASP A 100 6.72 21.20 15.28
C ASP A 100 5.77 21.33 16.48
N LEU A 101 5.28 22.53 16.78
CA LEU A 101 4.33 22.77 17.86
C LEU A 101 2.96 22.17 17.52
N GLN A 102 2.52 22.30 16.29
CA GLN A 102 1.28 21.65 15.81
C GLN A 102 1.37 20.15 15.96
N LEU A 103 2.49 19.55 15.54
CA LEU A 103 2.69 18.10 15.66
C LEU A 103 2.76 17.65 17.12
N ALA A 104 3.49 18.39 17.98
CA ALA A 104 3.58 18.09 19.40
C ALA A 104 2.21 18.14 20.11
N ASN A 105 1.32 19.01 19.65
CA ASN A 105 -0.03 19.16 20.16
C ASN A 105 -1.09 18.34 19.38
N ALA A 106 -0.67 17.46 18.48
CA ALA A 106 -1.59 16.69 17.63
C ALA A 106 -2.64 15.92 18.42
N LYS A 107 -2.27 15.38 19.59
CA LYS A 107 -3.18 14.64 20.46
C LYS A 107 -4.37 15.46 20.95
N PHE A 108 -4.18 16.73 21.18
CA PHE A 108 -5.28 17.63 21.64
C PHE A 108 -6.24 17.95 20.51
N ARG A 109 -5.74 18.09 19.27
CA ARG A 109 -6.57 18.35 18.09
C ARG A 109 -7.20 17.10 17.53
N PHE A 110 -6.48 15.99 17.51
CA PHE A 110 -6.86 14.70 16.94
C PHE A 110 -6.71 13.58 17.96
N PRO A 111 -7.61 13.47 18.94
CA PRO A 111 -7.47 12.52 20.04
C PRO A 111 -7.56 11.07 19.60
N TYR A 112 -8.21 10.80 18.48
CA TYR A 112 -8.36 9.47 17.88
C TYR A 112 -7.47 9.33 16.66
N ASN A 113 -6.75 8.21 16.54
CA ASN A 113 -5.77 7.99 15.47
C ASN A 113 -4.83 9.19 15.31
N THR A 114 -4.26 9.65 16.40
CA THR A 114 -3.38 10.83 16.46
C THR A 114 -2.24 10.69 15.46
N PRO A 115 -2.03 11.66 14.56
CA PRO A 115 -0.92 11.61 13.60
C PRO A 115 0.42 11.75 14.30
N GLU A 116 1.39 10.92 13.92
CA GLU A 116 2.73 10.88 14.49
C GLU A 116 3.78 11.58 13.61
N THR A 117 3.41 11.98 12.39
CA THR A 117 4.30 12.67 11.44
C THR A 117 3.62 13.92 10.88
N LYS A 118 4.41 14.89 10.40
CA LYS A 118 3.89 16.10 9.76
C LYS A 118 3.04 15.76 8.53
N GLU A 119 3.44 14.75 7.76
CA GLU A 119 2.69 14.28 6.60
C GLU A 119 1.33 13.69 7.02
N ALA A 120 1.30 12.82 8.04
CA ALA A 120 0.06 12.27 8.58
C ALA A 120 -0.85 13.37 9.16
N TYR A 121 -0.25 14.36 9.84
CA TYR A 121 -0.98 15.53 10.37
C TYR A 121 -1.61 16.33 9.23
N PHE A 122 -0.86 16.59 8.19
CA PHE A 122 -1.32 17.31 7.01
C PHE A 122 -2.53 16.64 6.36
N TYR A 123 -2.47 15.33 6.11
CA TYR A 123 -3.60 14.57 5.59
C TYR A 123 -4.79 14.52 6.54
N ARG A 124 -4.52 14.46 7.85
CA ARG A 124 -5.59 14.49 8.85
C ARG A 124 -6.36 15.81 8.83
N CYS A 125 -5.72 16.94 8.55
CA CYS A 125 -6.40 18.21 8.40
C CYS A 125 -7.44 18.17 7.28
N PHE A 126 -7.10 17.63 6.10
CA PHE A 126 -8.05 17.47 5.01
C PHE A 126 -9.19 16.51 5.36
N PHE A 127 -8.86 15.42 6.04
CA PHE A 127 -9.89 14.47 6.48
C PHE A 127 -10.92 15.16 7.39
N GLU A 128 -10.49 15.93 8.38
CA GLU A 128 -11.38 16.63 9.31
C GLU A 128 -12.18 17.75 8.64
N GLU A 129 -11.65 18.37 7.60
CA GLU A 129 -12.36 19.37 6.81
C GLU A 129 -13.59 18.76 6.12
N HIS A 130 -13.46 17.54 5.59
CA HIS A 130 -14.53 16.84 4.89
C HIS A 130 -15.40 15.98 5.80
N TYR A 131 -14.85 15.51 6.92
CA TYR A 131 -15.48 14.58 7.86
C TYR A 131 -15.29 15.05 9.30
N PRO A 132 -15.95 16.15 9.73
CA PRO A 132 -15.68 16.82 11.01
C PRO A 132 -16.19 16.06 12.24
N LEU A 133 -16.96 15.00 12.07
CA LEU A 133 -17.52 14.23 13.18
C LEU A 133 -16.51 13.22 13.73
N SER A 134 -16.36 13.14 15.05
CA SER A 134 -15.46 12.20 15.72
C SER A 134 -15.65 10.75 15.29
N GLY A 135 -16.91 10.32 15.13
CA GLY A 135 -17.23 8.98 14.66
C GLY A 135 -16.69 8.66 13.27
N ALA A 136 -16.46 9.66 12.41
CA ALA A 136 -15.84 9.43 11.12
C ALA A 136 -14.38 8.95 11.25
N ALA A 137 -13.62 9.57 12.16
CA ALA A 137 -12.24 9.17 12.44
C ALA A 137 -12.15 7.75 13.04
N GLU A 138 -13.13 7.33 13.82
CA GLU A 138 -13.20 6.00 14.43
C GLU A 138 -13.42 4.89 13.41
N THR A 139 -13.99 5.20 12.25
CA THR A 139 -14.17 4.22 11.16
C THR A 139 -12.90 3.96 10.36
N VAL A 140 -11.87 4.80 10.50
CA VAL A 140 -10.59 4.65 9.79
C VAL A 140 -9.69 3.71 10.59
N PRO A 141 -9.14 2.63 9.97
CA PRO A 141 -8.20 1.76 10.65
C PRO A 141 -6.98 2.53 11.15
N GLY A 142 -6.70 2.42 12.46
CA GLY A 142 -5.53 3.05 13.07
C GLY A 142 -4.28 2.17 13.00
N GLY A 143 -3.15 2.76 13.39
CA GLY A 143 -1.86 2.10 13.49
C GLY A 143 -0.96 2.29 12.28
N LYS A 144 0.30 1.89 12.41
CA LYS A 144 1.27 1.98 11.33
C LYS A 144 0.82 1.12 10.16
N SER A 145 0.60 1.75 9.02
CA SER A 145 0.50 1.05 7.75
C SER A 145 1.90 0.60 7.36
N VAL A 146 2.24 -0.60 7.77
CA VAL A 146 3.44 -1.25 7.27
C VAL A 146 3.03 -1.90 5.96
N ALA A 147 3.23 -1.18 4.87
CA ALA A 147 2.77 -1.51 3.54
C ALA A 147 2.84 -3.02 3.28
N CYS A 148 1.71 -3.66 3.08
CA CYS A 148 1.57 -5.08 2.78
C CYS A 148 2.06 -6.06 3.87
N SER A 149 2.63 -5.63 4.99
CA SER A 149 3.21 -6.51 6.00
C SER A 149 2.49 -6.42 7.33
N THR A 150 2.30 -7.56 7.98
CA THR A 150 1.86 -7.61 9.37
C THR A 150 3.11 -7.68 10.26
N PRO A 151 3.02 -7.31 11.54
CA PRO A 151 4.13 -7.50 12.48
C PRO A 151 4.69 -8.93 12.45
N GLU A 152 3.82 -9.92 12.29
CA GLU A 152 4.23 -11.32 12.16
C GLU A 152 5.02 -11.58 10.86
N ALA A 153 4.57 -11.02 9.74
CA ALA A 153 5.28 -11.17 8.48
C ALA A 153 6.66 -10.50 8.51
N LEU A 154 6.77 -9.34 9.17
CA LEU A 154 8.05 -8.67 9.41
C LEU A 154 8.99 -9.48 10.31
N ALA A 155 8.43 -10.24 11.26
CA ALA A 155 9.21 -11.09 12.13
C ALA A 155 9.75 -12.36 11.42
N TRP A 156 9.11 -12.80 10.35
CA TRP A 156 9.54 -13.99 9.59
C TRP A 156 10.69 -13.72 8.63
N ASP A 157 10.80 -12.49 8.17
CA ASP A 157 11.81 -12.10 7.19
C ASP A 157 12.79 -11.10 7.83
N GLU A 158 13.97 -11.61 8.13
CA GLU A 158 15.03 -10.84 8.77
C GLU A 158 15.53 -9.67 7.93
N SER A 159 15.42 -9.77 6.60
CA SER A 159 15.77 -8.69 5.66
C SER A 159 14.86 -7.47 5.77
N LEU A 160 13.66 -7.64 6.34
CA LEU A 160 12.69 -6.57 6.56
C LEU A 160 12.85 -5.87 7.92
N ARG A 161 13.75 -6.37 8.79
CA ARG A 161 14.02 -5.74 10.08
C ARG A 161 14.69 -4.38 9.88
N GLY A 162 14.13 -3.36 10.48
CA GLY A 162 14.65 -1.99 10.42
C GLY A 162 14.27 -1.21 9.15
N ILE A 163 13.50 -1.79 8.26
CA ILE A 163 12.95 -1.07 7.11
C ILE A 163 11.70 -0.31 7.57
N ILE A 164 11.75 1.01 7.46
CA ILE A 164 10.66 1.90 7.87
C ILE A 164 9.43 1.72 6.96
N ASP A 165 9.67 1.45 5.68
CA ASP A 165 8.64 1.17 4.68
C ASP A 165 9.02 -0.07 3.87
N PRO A 166 8.55 -1.27 4.26
CA PRO A 166 8.78 -2.51 3.53
C PRO A 166 7.87 -2.59 2.29
N SER A 167 7.83 -1.53 1.51
CA SER A 167 7.16 -1.48 0.22
C SER A 167 7.89 -2.38 -0.81
N GLY A 168 7.39 -2.46 -2.03
CA GLY A 168 8.05 -3.20 -3.11
C GLY A 168 9.53 -2.87 -3.31
N ARG A 169 9.99 -1.70 -2.81
CA ARG A 169 11.41 -1.29 -2.77
C ARG A 169 12.28 -2.15 -1.86
N ALA A 170 11.69 -2.81 -0.88
CA ALA A 170 12.43 -3.66 0.06
C ALA A 170 12.95 -4.96 -0.58
N VAL A 171 12.39 -5.36 -1.72
CA VAL A 171 12.81 -6.56 -2.46
C VAL A 171 13.92 -6.26 -3.48
N ARG A 172 14.81 -5.34 -3.13
CA ARG A 172 15.92 -4.87 -4.00
C ARG A 172 16.82 -5.99 -4.50
N SER A 173 17.03 -7.04 -3.72
CA SER A 173 17.90 -8.16 -4.10
C SER A 173 17.38 -8.97 -5.29
N VAL A 174 16.11 -8.89 -5.60
CA VAL A 174 15.47 -9.58 -6.73
C VAL A 174 15.44 -8.70 -7.98
N HIS A 175 15.63 -7.40 -7.82
CA HIS A 175 15.46 -6.39 -8.87
C HIS A 175 16.74 -5.63 -9.23
N THR A 176 17.89 -6.02 -8.71
CA THR A 176 19.20 -5.37 -8.97
C THR A 176 19.61 -5.30 -10.45
N ALA A 177 18.95 -6.03 -11.33
CA ALA A 177 19.22 -6.02 -12.77
C ALA A 177 18.36 -5.01 -13.57
N SER A 178 17.51 -4.21 -12.92
CA SER A 178 16.52 -3.36 -13.57
C SER A 178 16.79 -1.85 -13.42
N TYR A 179 17.95 -1.46 -12.86
CA TYR A 179 18.39 -0.07 -12.72
C TYR A 179 19.70 0.16 -13.44
#